data_652485740128d16620632944a9cd0379
#
_entry.id   652485740128d16620632944a9cd0379
#
_cell.length_a   1.000
_cell.length_b   1.000
_cell.length_c   1.000
_cell.angle_alpha   90.00
_cell.angle_beta   90.00
_cell.angle_gamma   90.00
#
_symmetry.space_group_name_H-M   'P 1'
#
loop_
_entity.id
_entity.type
_entity.pdbx_description
1 polymer ?
#
loop_
_entity_poly.entity_id
_entity_poly.type
_entity_poly.pdbx_seq_one_letter_code
_entity_poly.pdbx_strand_id
1 'polypeptide(L)'
;MKTPLHYQMTEYDCGPITVMNAIIYLFEREQIPPDLIRNIMLYCLDGYGAEGAPGKSGTTRAAMMFLSNFLCSFGRTGQLKISSRYLSGSCVRVSQNSSVTDCLRRGGAVVVRLYLLEDPHYILLTGVDEERIYAFDPYLLEEPLPEKDIIVTDAHPYRYNRVIPFSYFNRTGHTQYALGETAGRVAFLLFNTHTDLTEEKTIEYII
;
A
#
# COMPACT_ATOMS: atom_id res chain seq x y z
N MET A 1 -9.32 -12.22 14.52
CA MET A 1 -9.91 -10.88 14.83
C MET A 1 -9.19 -9.81 14.01
N LYS A 2 -9.92 -8.96 13.29
CA LYS A 2 -9.34 -7.84 12.53
C LYS A 2 -8.86 -6.72 13.45
N THR A 3 -7.73 -6.11 13.09
CA THR A 3 -7.15 -4.93 13.77
C THR A 3 -7.39 -3.70 12.90
N PRO A 4 -7.69 -2.52 13.46
CA PRO A 4 -7.72 -1.28 12.69
C PRO A 4 -6.38 -1.00 12.01
N LEU A 5 -6.40 -0.31 10.88
CA LEU A 5 -5.20 0.15 10.21
C LEU A 5 -4.55 1.30 10.99
N HIS A 6 -3.23 1.41 10.94
CA HIS A 6 -2.45 2.29 11.78
C HIS A 6 -1.99 3.53 11.02
N TYR A 7 -2.01 4.67 11.70
CA TYR A 7 -1.31 5.87 11.27
C TYR A 7 0.18 5.74 11.55
N GLN A 8 1.00 6.44 10.75
CA GLN A 8 2.44 6.53 10.99
C GLN A 8 2.73 7.27 12.31
N MET A 9 3.84 6.92 12.96
CA MET A 9 4.25 7.47 14.25
C MET A 9 5.30 8.57 14.10
N THR A 10 6.01 8.59 12.97
CA THR A 10 7.05 9.56 12.65
C THR A 10 6.89 10.07 11.22
N GLU A 11 7.62 11.10 10.83
CA GLU A 11 7.62 11.65 9.45
C GLU A 11 8.21 10.68 8.41
N TYR A 12 8.92 9.62 8.86
CA TYR A 12 9.72 8.75 7.98
C TYR A 12 9.16 7.34 7.81
N ASP A 13 8.19 6.92 8.61
CA ASP A 13 7.74 5.53 8.67
C ASP A 13 6.47 5.22 7.86
N CYS A 14 6.11 6.07 6.89
CA CYS A 14 5.01 5.79 5.98
C CYS A 14 5.19 4.46 5.24
N GLY A 15 6.42 4.11 4.84
CA GLY A 15 6.74 2.85 4.16
C GLY A 15 6.43 1.62 5.01
N PRO A 16 7.09 1.40 6.16
CA PRO A 16 6.84 0.24 7.01
C PRO A 16 5.40 0.17 7.50
N ILE A 17 4.80 1.29 7.90
CA ILE A 17 3.41 1.31 8.35
C ILE A 17 2.45 0.92 7.22
N THR A 18 2.66 1.39 5.99
CA THR A 18 1.84 0.97 4.85
C THR A 18 1.97 -0.52 4.57
N VAL A 19 3.18 -1.09 4.63
CA VAL A 19 3.38 -2.54 4.45
C VAL A 19 2.71 -3.33 5.57
N MET A 20 2.85 -2.91 6.82
CA MET A 20 2.15 -3.53 7.95
C MET A 20 0.63 -3.44 7.80
N ASN A 21 0.11 -2.29 7.38
CA ASN A 21 -1.31 -2.11 7.11
C ASN A 21 -1.82 -3.05 6.02
N ALA A 22 -1.03 -3.32 4.97
CA ALA A 22 -1.39 -4.30 3.95
C ALA A 22 -1.53 -5.71 4.53
N ILE A 23 -0.62 -6.11 5.42
CA ILE A 23 -0.70 -7.39 6.14
C ILE A 23 -1.93 -7.44 7.06
N ILE A 24 -2.16 -6.39 7.84
CA ILE A 24 -3.32 -6.28 8.75
C ILE A 24 -4.64 -6.31 7.95
N TYR A 25 -4.67 -5.68 6.79
CA TYR A 25 -5.84 -5.69 5.92
C TYR A 25 -6.17 -7.08 5.37
N LEU A 26 -5.14 -7.83 4.93
CA LEU A 26 -5.30 -9.13 4.29
C LEU A 26 -5.48 -10.29 5.28
N PHE A 27 -4.95 -10.19 6.50
CA PHE A 27 -4.91 -11.30 7.46
C PHE A 27 -5.57 -10.95 8.79
N GLU A 28 -6.00 -11.98 9.51
CA GLU A 28 -6.42 -11.86 10.89
C GLU A 28 -5.18 -11.75 11.80
N ARG A 29 -5.30 -11.03 12.93
CA ARG A 29 -4.21 -10.80 13.88
C ARG A 29 -3.48 -12.08 14.28
N GLU A 30 -4.23 -13.14 14.54
CA GLU A 30 -3.72 -14.44 15.00
C GLU A 30 -2.89 -15.16 13.93
N GLN A 31 -3.02 -14.77 12.66
CA GLN A 31 -2.28 -15.36 11.55
C GLN A 31 -0.93 -14.69 11.31
N ILE A 32 -0.72 -13.48 11.86
CA ILE A 32 0.45 -12.65 11.56
C ILE A 32 1.61 -13.03 12.48
N PRO A 33 2.71 -13.62 11.96
CA PRO A 33 3.86 -13.97 12.77
C PRO A 33 4.61 -12.72 13.26
N PRO A 34 5.07 -12.67 14.53
CA PRO A 34 5.79 -11.50 15.08
C PRO A 34 7.09 -11.15 14.35
N ASP A 35 7.81 -12.15 13.84
CA ASP A 35 9.05 -11.97 13.09
C ASP A 35 8.83 -11.29 11.74
N LEU A 36 7.66 -11.47 11.12
CA LEU A 36 7.27 -10.73 9.91
C LEU A 36 7.26 -9.23 10.16
N ILE A 37 6.60 -8.79 11.24
CA ILE A 37 6.51 -7.37 11.63
C ILE A 37 7.90 -6.80 11.92
N ARG A 38 8.72 -7.55 12.69
CA ARG A 38 10.10 -7.18 12.98
C ARG A 38 10.91 -6.95 11.70
N ASN A 39 10.81 -7.86 10.74
CA ASN A 39 11.56 -7.77 9.49
C ASN A 39 11.09 -6.60 8.61
N ILE A 40 9.79 -6.32 8.55
CA ILE A 40 9.26 -5.15 7.85
C ILE A 40 9.89 -3.87 8.41
N MET A 41 9.85 -3.67 9.73
CA MET A 41 10.45 -2.49 10.36
C MET A 41 11.97 -2.40 10.13
N LEU A 42 12.67 -3.53 10.21
CA LEU A 42 14.13 -3.59 10.07
C LEU A 42 14.59 -3.19 8.66
N TYR A 43 13.86 -3.58 7.62
CA TYR A 43 14.30 -3.41 6.23
C TYR A 43 13.64 -2.22 5.50
N CYS A 44 12.61 -1.61 6.07
CA CYS A 44 11.93 -0.48 5.44
C CYS A 44 12.62 0.87 5.66
N LEU A 45 13.23 1.09 6.81
CA LEU A 45 13.85 2.39 7.15
C LEU A 45 15.33 2.39 6.74
N ASP A 46 15.58 2.19 5.46
CA ASP A 46 16.92 2.09 4.87
C ASP A 46 17.50 3.43 4.38
N GLY A 47 16.68 4.48 4.32
CA GLY A 47 17.11 5.81 3.89
C GLY A 47 17.92 6.55 4.96
N TYR A 48 18.98 7.24 4.53
CA TYR A 48 19.78 8.09 5.39
C TYR A 48 19.40 9.55 5.20
N GLY A 49 19.20 10.29 6.27
CA GLY A 49 19.01 11.73 6.25
C GLY A 49 20.24 12.49 5.78
N ALA A 50 20.10 13.80 5.53
CA ALA A 50 21.16 14.66 5.04
C ALA A 50 22.44 14.65 5.92
N GLU A 51 22.28 14.41 7.22
CA GLU A 51 23.38 14.33 8.19
C GLU A 51 23.87 12.88 8.42
N GLY A 52 23.47 11.93 7.57
CA GLY A 52 23.84 10.52 7.68
C GLY A 52 23.12 9.74 8.79
N ALA A 53 22.06 10.29 9.37
CA ALA A 53 21.28 9.61 10.38
C ALA A 53 20.43 8.50 9.72
N PRO A 54 20.52 7.22 10.17
CA PRO A 54 19.74 6.12 9.60
C PRO A 54 18.25 6.30 9.85
N GLY A 55 17.41 5.90 8.87
CA GLY A 55 15.96 5.98 8.94
C GLY A 55 15.38 7.40 8.79
N LYS A 56 16.19 8.42 8.61
CA LYS A 56 15.77 9.82 8.50
C LYS A 56 15.52 10.31 7.06
N SER A 57 15.33 9.40 6.13
CA SER A 57 14.90 9.68 4.75
C SER A 57 13.86 8.67 4.27
N GLY A 58 13.22 7.99 5.22
CA GLY A 58 12.14 7.03 4.95
C GLY A 58 12.61 5.78 4.22
N THR A 59 11.78 5.28 3.32
CA THR A 59 11.93 3.99 2.64
C THR A 59 12.30 4.18 1.18
N THR A 60 13.41 3.58 0.76
CA THR A 60 13.82 3.60 -0.65
C THR A 60 12.99 2.62 -1.51
N ARG A 61 13.03 2.82 -2.82
CA ARG A 61 12.43 1.89 -3.79
C ARG A 61 13.09 0.51 -3.75
N ALA A 62 14.39 0.46 -3.44
CA ALA A 62 15.15 -0.78 -3.30
C ALA A 62 14.66 -1.60 -2.10
N ALA A 63 14.43 -0.96 -0.95
CA ALA A 63 13.84 -1.60 0.22
C ALA A 63 12.45 -2.17 -0.08
N MET A 64 11.60 -1.42 -0.77
CA MET A 64 10.26 -1.91 -1.16
C MET A 64 10.33 -3.10 -2.12
N MET A 65 11.26 -3.10 -3.07
CA MET A 65 11.48 -4.24 -3.96
C MET A 65 11.96 -5.47 -3.16
N PHE A 66 12.91 -5.28 -2.24
CA PHE A 66 13.38 -6.32 -1.35
C PHE A 66 12.23 -6.90 -0.52
N LEU A 67 11.41 -6.05 0.10
CA LEU A 67 10.28 -6.49 0.93
C LEU A 67 9.22 -7.25 0.12
N SER A 68 8.91 -6.81 -1.09
CA SER A 68 8.00 -7.56 -1.96
C SER A 68 8.53 -8.97 -2.24
N ASN A 69 9.82 -9.11 -2.55
CA ASN A 69 10.46 -10.41 -2.77
C ASN A 69 10.52 -11.25 -1.48
N PHE A 70 10.83 -10.60 -0.35
CA PHE A 70 10.83 -11.24 0.96
C PHE A 70 9.44 -11.80 1.31
N LEU A 71 8.37 -11.02 1.15
CA LEU A 71 7.00 -11.45 1.42
C LEU A 71 6.59 -12.62 0.51
N CYS A 72 6.95 -12.57 -0.78
CA CYS A 72 6.70 -13.67 -1.70
C CYS A 72 7.44 -14.94 -1.26
N SER A 73 8.71 -14.84 -0.85
CA SER A 73 9.50 -15.96 -0.35
C SER A 73 8.96 -16.47 0.99
N PHE A 74 8.58 -15.58 1.90
CA PHE A 74 7.97 -15.92 3.18
C PHE A 74 6.67 -16.71 2.99
N GLY A 75 5.82 -16.31 2.03
CA GLY A 75 4.61 -17.05 1.68
C GLY A 75 4.88 -18.48 1.24
N ARG A 76 6.01 -18.73 0.54
CA ARG A 76 6.43 -20.08 0.13
C ARG A 76 6.82 -21.00 1.28
N THR A 77 7.23 -20.44 2.43
CA THR A 77 7.52 -21.24 3.64
C THR A 77 6.25 -21.80 4.29
N GLY A 78 5.08 -21.31 3.90
CA GLY A 78 3.80 -21.73 4.43
C GLY A 78 3.41 -21.13 5.79
N GLN A 79 4.26 -20.27 6.37
CA GLN A 79 3.98 -19.62 7.67
C GLN A 79 2.85 -18.58 7.57
N LEU A 80 2.72 -17.95 6.41
CA LEU A 80 1.61 -17.05 6.08
C LEU A 80 1.23 -17.24 4.61
N LYS A 81 -0.04 -17.34 4.31
CA LYS A 81 -0.54 -17.54 2.93
C LYS A 81 -0.57 -16.24 2.15
N ILE A 82 0.60 -15.66 1.96
CA ILE A 82 0.81 -14.39 1.26
C ILE A 82 1.52 -14.59 -0.07
N SER A 83 1.12 -13.83 -1.09
CA SER A 83 1.91 -13.62 -2.30
C SER A 83 2.13 -12.13 -2.53
N SER A 84 3.23 -11.79 -3.16
CA SER A 84 3.59 -10.42 -3.49
C SER A 84 4.21 -10.32 -4.87
N ARG A 85 3.86 -9.27 -5.61
CA ARG A 85 4.41 -8.96 -6.94
C ARG A 85 4.79 -7.50 -7.04
N TYR A 86 6.08 -7.23 -7.23
CA TYR A 86 6.60 -5.88 -7.43
C TYR A 86 6.31 -5.36 -8.84
N LEU A 87 5.91 -4.11 -8.93
CA LEU A 87 5.70 -3.37 -10.17
C LEU A 87 6.56 -2.11 -10.18
N SER A 88 7.07 -1.75 -11.35
CA SER A 88 7.81 -0.50 -11.55
C SER A 88 7.54 0.13 -12.91
N GLY A 89 7.88 1.39 -13.04
CA GLY A 89 7.79 2.11 -14.30
C GLY A 89 6.36 2.19 -14.85
N SER A 90 6.20 1.95 -16.14
CA SER A 90 4.91 2.02 -16.86
C SER A 90 3.89 0.97 -16.41
N CYS A 91 4.31 -0.08 -15.70
CA CYS A 91 3.41 -1.08 -15.13
C CYS A 91 2.61 -0.50 -13.94
N VAL A 92 3.09 0.59 -13.32
CA VAL A 92 2.41 1.27 -12.22
C VAL A 92 1.54 2.40 -12.78
N ARG A 93 0.27 2.08 -12.95
CA ARG A 93 -0.76 3.02 -13.40
C ARG A 93 -2.10 2.65 -12.79
N VAL A 94 -2.98 3.64 -12.63
CA VAL A 94 -4.36 3.47 -12.18
C VAL A 94 -5.28 3.72 -13.37
N SER A 95 -5.96 2.68 -13.81
CA SER A 95 -6.98 2.73 -14.87
C SER A 95 -7.90 1.53 -14.70
N GLN A 96 -9.04 1.53 -15.39
CA GLN A 96 -10.00 0.43 -15.31
C GLN A 96 -9.40 -0.96 -15.55
N ASN A 97 -8.42 -1.06 -16.47
CA ASN A 97 -7.78 -2.31 -16.86
C ASN A 97 -6.27 -2.29 -16.55
N SER A 98 -5.89 -1.99 -15.32
CA SER A 98 -4.50 -2.05 -14.86
C SER A 98 -4.29 -3.18 -13.87
N SER A 99 -3.03 -3.63 -13.71
CA SER A 99 -2.68 -4.62 -12.68
C SER A 99 -3.02 -4.16 -11.27
N VAL A 100 -3.01 -2.84 -11.03
CA VAL A 100 -3.39 -2.23 -9.73
C VAL A 100 -4.87 -2.46 -9.47
N THR A 101 -5.74 -2.08 -10.41
CA THR A 101 -7.20 -2.21 -10.23
C THR A 101 -7.66 -3.66 -10.29
N ASP A 102 -7.01 -4.51 -11.09
CA ASP A 102 -7.25 -5.95 -11.10
C ASP A 102 -6.96 -6.57 -9.72
N CYS A 103 -5.80 -6.24 -9.13
CA CYS A 103 -5.46 -6.70 -7.77
C CYS A 103 -6.54 -6.31 -6.75
N LEU A 104 -7.01 -5.07 -6.77
CA LEU A 104 -8.03 -4.59 -5.83
C LEU A 104 -9.38 -5.29 -6.01
N ARG A 105 -9.81 -5.53 -7.27
CA ARG A 105 -11.05 -6.26 -7.57
C ARG A 105 -11.00 -7.71 -7.12
N ARG A 106 -9.83 -8.30 -7.11
CA ARG A 106 -9.57 -9.67 -6.64
C ARG A 106 -9.36 -9.75 -5.13
N GLY A 107 -9.69 -8.71 -4.37
CA GLY A 107 -9.55 -8.67 -2.91
C GLY A 107 -8.13 -8.56 -2.40
N GLY A 108 -7.17 -8.23 -3.27
CA GLY A 108 -5.80 -7.92 -2.89
C GLY A 108 -5.65 -6.51 -2.32
N ALA A 109 -4.43 -6.18 -1.96
CA ALA A 109 -4.02 -4.88 -1.47
C ALA A 109 -2.81 -4.37 -2.28
N VAL A 110 -2.68 -3.06 -2.44
CA VAL A 110 -1.56 -2.47 -3.20
C VAL A 110 -0.85 -1.44 -2.35
N VAL A 111 0.44 -1.68 -2.09
CA VAL A 111 1.32 -0.65 -1.54
C VAL A 111 1.87 0.15 -2.72
N VAL A 112 1.68 1.47 -2.71
CA VAL A 112 2.09 2.34 -3.81
C VAL A 112 2.83 3.56 -3.31
N ARG A 113 3.90 3.92 -4.04
CA ARG A 113 4.61 5.18 -3.85
C ARG A 113 3.99 6.25 -4.72
N LEU A 114 3.71 7.37 -4.12
CA LEU A 114 3.14 8.56 -4.77
C LEU A 114 3.68 9.83 -4.08
N TYR A 115 3.06 10.97 -4.33
CA TYR A 115 3.40 12.23 -3.69
C TYR A 115 2.26 12.70 -2.77
N LEU A 116 2.64 13.15 -1.58
CA LEU A 116 1.78 13.83 -0.61
C LEU A 116 2.46 15.15 -0.25
N LEU A 117 1.76 16.28 -0.43
CA LEU A 117 2.33 17.61 -0.14
C LEU A 117 3.72 17.82 -0.79
N GLU A 118 3.88 17.36 -2.04
CA GLU A 118 5.12 17.39 -2.85
C GLU A 118 6.21 16.37 -2.44
N ASP A 119 6.07 15.68 -1.31
CA ASP A 119 7.03 14.70 -0.82
C ASP A 119 6.68 13.26 -1.24
N PRO A 120 7.69 12.41 -1.46
CA PRO A 120 7.49 10.99 -1.70
C PRO A 120 6.84 10.31 -0.50
N HIS A 121 5.74 9.60 -0.75
CA HIS A 121 4.93 8.99 0.28
C HIS A 121 4.43 7.60 -0.12
N TYR A 122 4.16 6.73 0.84
CA TYR A 122 3.58 5.41 0.61
C TYR A 122 2.19 5.34 1.23
N ILE A 123 1.23 4.84 0.45
CA ILE A 123 -0.14 4.57 0.91
C ILE A 123 -0.59 3.16 0.53
N LEU A 124 -1.60 2.66 1.21
CA LEU A 124 -2.25 1.39 0.94
C LEU A 124 -3.53 1.59 0.14
N LEU A 125 -3.64 0.98 -1.03
CA LEU A 125 -4.90 0.89 -1.77
C LEU A 125 -5.61 -0.41 -1.36
N THR A 126 -6.89 -0.31 -1.03
CA THR A 126 -7.70 -1.40 -0.45
C THR A 126 -8.96 -1.73 -1.24
N GLY A 127 -9.29 -0.91 -2.23
CA GLY A 127 -10.49 -1.12 -3.04
C GLY A 127 -10.57 -0.16 -4.20
N VAL A 128 -11.49 -0.45 -5.11
CA VAL A 128 -11.72 0.32 -6.33
C VAL A 128 -13.18 0.22 -6.76
N ASP A 129 -13.72 1.33 -7.24
CA ASP A 129 -14.96 1.38 -8.02
C ASP A 129 -14.69 1.79 -9.48
N GLU A 130 -15.69 2.35 -10.16
CA GLU A 130 -15.57 2.71 -11.57
C GLU A 130 -14.59 3.86 -11.82
N GLU A 131 -14.44 4.81 -10.91
CA GLU A 131 -13.67 6.04 -11.10
C GLU A 131 -12.75 6.39 -9.93
N ARG A 132 -12.85 5.66 -8.80
CA ARG A 132 -12.19 6.02 -7.55
C ARG A 132 -11.43 4.85 -6.93
N ILE A 133 -10.40 5.18 -6.19
CA ILE A 133 -9.63 4.27 -5.34
C ILE A 133 -10.00 4.52 -3.87
N TYR A 134 -10.24 3.47 -3.14
CA TYR A 134 -10.31 3.45 -1.69
C TYR A 134 -8.91 3.18 -1.14
N ALA A 135 -8.38 4.10 -0.36
CA ALA A 135 -7.01 4.02 0.14
C ALA A 135 -6.95 4.29 1.64
N PHE A 136 -5.99 3.66 2.31
CA PHE A 136 -5.59 4.06 3.65
C PHE A 136 -4.23 4.77 3.56
N ASP A 137 -4.27 6.07 3.85
CA ASP A 137 -3.09 6.91 3.98
C ASP A 137 -2.65 6.89 5.45
N PRO A 138 -1.43 6.44 5.77
CA PRO A 138 -0.96 6.42 7.15
C PRO A 138 -0.68 7.82 7.70
N TYR A 139 -0.61 8.86 6.86
CA TYR A 139 -0.44 10.24 7.31
C TYR A 139 -1.75 10.79 7.91
N LEU A 140 -1.69 11.18 9.17
CA LEU A 140 -2.80 11.85 9.84
C LEU A 140 -2.83 13.32 9.43
N LEU A 141 -3.86 13.70 8.67
CA LEU A 141 -4.04 15.09 8.27
C LEU A 141 -4.51 15.92 9.48
N GLU A 142 -3.83 17.00 9.77
CA GLU A 142 -4.22 17.99 10.76
C GLU A 142 -5.24 18.99 10.17
N GLU A 143 -5.12 19.27 8.87
CA GLU A 143 -5.99 20.18 8.12
C GLU A 143 -6.64 19.49 6.91
N PRO A 144 -7.84 19.92 6.48
CA PRO A 144 -8.47 19.39 5.27
C PRO A 144 -7.62 19.62 4.03
N LEU A 145 -7.64 18.64 3.10
CA LEU A 145 -7.01 18.81 1.79
C LEU A 145 -7.72 19.93 0.99
N PRO A 146 -6.96 20.70 0.19
CA PRO A 146 -7.52 21.70 -0.72
C PRO A 146 -8.40 21.08 -1.81
N GLU A 147 -8.14 19.82 -2.18
CA GLU A 147 -8.87 19.05 -3.20
C GLU A 147 -10.21 18.55 -2.66
N LYS A 148 -11.30 19.22 -3.03
CA LYS A 148 -12.65 18.95 -2.49
C LYS A 148 -13.29 17.66 -2.99
N ASP A 149 -12.80 17.07 -4.06
CA ASP A 149 -13.25 15.80 -4.64
C ASP A 149 -12.54 14.58 -4.06
N ILE A 150 -11.53 14.78 -3.22
CA ILE A 150 -10.93 13.74 -2.39
C ILE A 150 -11.71 13.67 -1.07
N ILE A 151 -12.29 12.51 -0.80
CA ILE A 151 -13.03 12.30 0.45
C ILE A 151 -12.05 11.82 1.52
N VAL A 152 -12.00 12.53 2.65
CA VAL A 152 -11.29 12.15 3.87
C VAL A 152 -12.31 11.68 4.91
N THR A 153 -12.10 10.52 5.51
CA THR A 153 -13.04 9.92 6.47
C THR A 153 -12.32 9.02 7.48
N ASP A 154 -12.82 8.93 8.67
CA ASP A 154 -12.40 8.00 9.74
C ASP A 154 -13.44 6.87 9.99
N ALA A 155 -14.53 6.87 9.23
CA ALA A 155 -15.63 5.91 9.42
C ALA A 155 -15.27 4.46 9.06
N HIS A 156 -14.15 4.21 8.39
CA HIS A 156 -13.76 2.88 7.91
C HIS A 156 -12.36 2.45 8.38
N PRO A 157 -12.09 2.38 9.71
CA PRO A 157 -10.74 2.19 10.26
C PRO A 157 -10.07 0.86 9.90
N TYR A 158 -10.82 -0.11 9.37
CA TYR A 158 -10.32 -1.42 8.94
C TYR A 158 -10.05 -1.50 7.43
N ARG A 159 -10.32 -0.42 6.67
CA ARG A 159 -10.28 -0.50 5.21
C ARG A 159 -9.64 0.72 4.55
N TYR A 160 -10.16 1.91 4.77
CA TYR A 160 -9.70 3.12 4.10
C TYR A 160 -10.03 4.38 4.91
N ASN A 161 -9.27 5.44 4.67
CA ASN A 161 -9.52 6.78 5.19
C ASN A 161 -9.51 7.86 4.09
N ARG A 162 -9.34 7.43 2.81
CA ARG A 162 -9.36 8.29 1.63
C ARG A 162 -10.16 7.62 0.51
N VAL A 163 -10.92 8.44 -0.25
CA VAL A 163 -11.51 8.04 -1.53
C VAL A 163 -11.02 9.03 -2.58
N ILE A 164 -10.23 8.54 -3.54
CA ILE A 164 -9.42 9.38 -4.43
C ILE A 164 -9.80 9.08 -5.88
N PRO A 165 -10.20 10.08 -6.70
CA PRO A 165 -10.45 9.89 -8.13
C PRO A 165 -9.22 9.39 -8.90
N PHE A 166 -9.40 8.56 -9.93
CA PHE A 166 -8.32 8.04 -10.79
C PHE A 166 -7.48 9.15 -11.42
N SER A 167 -8.07 10.30 -11.68
CA SER A 167 -7.42 11.46 -12.31
C SER A 167 -6.22 11.99 -11.54
N TYR A 168 -6.11 11.72 -10.26
CA TYR A 168 -4.96 12.13 -9.44
C TYR A 168 -3.74 11.27 -9.67
N PHE A 169 -3.90 9.95 -9.78
CA PHE A 169 -2.79 9.00 -9.72
C PHE A 169 -1.81 9.12 -10.88
N ASN A 170 -2.29 9.22 -12.12
CA ASN A 170 -1.39 9.12 -13.28
C ASN A 170 -0.62 10.40 -13.62
N ARG A 171 -0.79 11.47 -12.86
CA ARG A 171 -0.06 12.72 -13.01
C ARG A 171 1.45 12.49 -12.83
N THR A 172 2.26 13.23 -13.60
CA THR A 172 3.73 13.13 -13.56
C THR A 172 4.37 14.16 -12.62
N GLY A 173 3.67 15.23 -12.30
CA GLY A 173 4.13 16.23 -11.33
C GLY A 173 4.11 15.71 -9.89
N HIS A 174 4.78 16.41 -8.99
CA HIS A 174 4.80 16.15 -7.55
C HIS A 174 3.57 16.77 -6.88
N THR A 175 2.39 16.42 -7.36
CA THR A 175 1.12 16.92 -6.83
C THR A 175 0.42 15.86 -5.99
N GLN A 176 -0.59 16.26 -5.26
CA GLN A 176 -1.33 15.41 -4.33
C GLN A 176 -1.74 14.09 -4.97
N TYR A 177 -1.35 12.97 -4.37
CA TYR A 177 -1.59 11.58 -4.79
C TYR A 177 -1.10 11.23 -6.20
N ALA A 178 -0.25 12.03 -6.81
CA ALA A 178 0.35 11.74 -8.10
C ALA A 178 1.41 10.64 -8.00
N LEU A 179 1.42 9.72 -8.97
CA LEU A 179 2.46 8.67 -9.07
C LEU A 179 3.82 9.24 -9.51
N GLY A 180 3.83 10.48 -10.00
CA GLY A 180 5.05 11.13 -10.49
C GLY A 180 5.55 10.58 -11.83
N GLU A 181 6.79 10.90 -12.15
CA GLU A 181 7.46 10.46 -13.37
C GLU A 181 7.51 8.93 -13.48
N THR A 182 7.24 8.41 -14.69
CA THR A 182 7.10 6.98 -14.95
C THR A 182 8.30 6.16 -14.44
N ALA A 183 9.52 6.64 -14.65
CA ALA A 183 10.73 5.95 -14.19
C ALA A 183 10.86 5.83 -12.66
N GLY A 184 10.15 6.71 -11.93
CA GLY A 184 10.14 6.74 -10.46
C GLY A 184 9.04 5.90 -9.81
N ARG A 185 8.06 5.43 -10.60
CA ARG A 185 6.88 4.75 -10.07
C ARG A 185 7.20 3.37 -9.56
N VAL A 186 6.71 3.06 -8.36
CA VAL A 186 6.78 1.72 -7.78
C VAL A 186 5.51 1.39 -7.02
N ALA A 187 5.12 0.14 -7.09
CA ALA A 187 4.05 -0.45 -6.29
C ALA A 187 4.34 -1.94 -6.08
N PHE A 188 3.71 -2.55 -5.09
CA PHE A 188 3.63 -3.99 -5.06
C PHE A 188 2.23 -4.46 -4.67
N LEU A 189 1.81 -5.50 -5.38
CA LEU A 189 0.53 -6.15 -5.23
C LEU A 189 0.67 -7.25 -4.18
N LEU A 190 -0.30 -7.35 -3.28
CA LEU A 190 -0.32 -8.32 -2.19
C LEU A 190 -1.64 -9.07 -2.22
N PHE A 191 -1.57 -10.38 -2.00
CA PHE A 191 -2.73 -11.23 -1.88
C PHE A 191 -2.62 -12.15 -0.67
N ASN A 192 -3.74 -12.37 0.00
CA ASN A 192 -3.93 -13.56 0.80
C ASN A 192 -4.33 -14.70 -0.13
N THR A 193 -3.44 -15.69 -0.33
CA THR A 193 -3.62 -16.74 -1.33
C THR A 193 -4.79 -17.69 -1.05
N HIS A 194 -5.36 -17.65 0.16
CA HIS A 194 -6.62 -18.33 0.45
C HIS A 194 -7.86 -17.55 0.00
N THR A 195 -7.71 -16.23 -0.17
CA THR A 195 -8.82 -15.32 -0.50
C THR A 195 -8.68 -14.67 -1.86
N ASP A 196 -7.68 -15.05 -2.66
CA ASP A 196 -7.56 -14.61 -4.05
C ASP A 196 -8.87 -14.90 -4.79
N LEU A 197 -9.56 -13.87 -5.23
CA LEU A 197 -10.73 -14.00 -6.08
C LEU A 197 -10.29 -14.39 -7.49
N THR A 198 -10.15 -15.69 -7.72
CA THR A 198 -10.05 -16.28 -9.06
C THR A 198 -11.44 -16.64 -9.55
N GLU A 199 -11.63 -16.85 -10.86
CA GLU A 199 -12.91 -17.32 -11.41
C GLU A 199 -13.42 -18.58 -10.68
N GLU A 200 -12.51 -19.46 -10.27
CA GLU A 200 -12.82 -20.68 -9.53
C GLU A 200 -13.21 -20.42 -8.06
N LYS A 201 -12.74 -19.33 -7.46
CA LYS A 201 -12.99 -18.98 -6.05
C LYS A 201 -14.11 -17.96 -5.87
N THR A 202 -14.58 -17.33 -6.94
CA THR A 202 -15.66 -16.31 -6.85
C THR A 202 -16.97 -16.90 -6.28
N ILE A 203 -17.18 -18.19 -6.41
CA ILE A 203 -18.37 -18.89 -5.91
C ILE A 203 -18.35 -19.05 -4.38
N GLU A 204 -17.19 -19.11 -3.74
CA GLU A 204 -17.05 -19.30 -2.28
C GLU A 204 -17.40 -18.05 -1.45
N TYR A 205 -17.49 -16.89 -2.09
CA TYR A 205 -17.76 -15.61 -1.41
C TYR A 205 -19.19 -15.08 -1.58
N ILE A 206 -20.07 -15.85 -2.22
CA ILE A 206 -21.49 -15.48 -2.45
C ILE A 206 -22.43 -16.17 -1.43
N ILE A 207 -21.89 -16.88 -0.43
CA ILE A 207 -22.68 -17.55 0.61
C ILE A 207 -22.58 -16.81 1.93
#